data_00f4ca7e8914450010aabaa52b8a07ed
#
_entry.id   00f4ca7e8914450010aabaa52b8a07ed
#
_cell.length_a   1.000
_cell.length_b   1.000
_cell.length_c   1.000
_cell.angle_alpha   90.00
_cell.angle_beta   90.00
_cell.angle_gamma   90.00
#
_symmetry.space_group_name_H-M   'P 1'
#
loop_
_entity.id
_entity.type
_entity.pdbx_description
1 polymer ?
#
loop_
_entity_poly.entity_id
_entity_poly.type
_entity_poly.pdbx_seq_one_letter_code
_entity_poly.pdbx_strand_id
1 'polypeptide(L)'
;MSPDTRIHSEAGPRYLDREALARALPASRADTLTTFALFEQVLPQLVVPQRAELNPPLWELGHIGWFQEWWLARNPQRLLGAAADPLVARTLGVRAGADALYNSSAVPHDSRWALPLPDAAATRADLAAQLSRTLELLADAPQGDDALYFYRWSLFH
;
A
#
# COMPACT_ATOMS: atom_id res chain seq x y z
N MET A 1 -28.00 -25.34 -8.83
CA MET A 1 -27.31 -24.55 -9.86
C MET A 1 -27.12 -23.15 -9.31
N SER A 2 -25.98 -22.85 -8.71
CA SER A 2 -25.64 -21.49 -8.28
C SER A 2 -25.05 -20.75 -9.47
N PRO A 3 -25.51 -19.56 -9.79
CA PRO A 3 -24.85 -18.75 -10.81
C PRO A 3 -23.53 -18.24 -10.24
N ASP A 4 -22.47 -18.63 -10.86
CA ASP A 4 -21.10 -18.14 -10.70
C ASP A 4 -21.12 -16.63 -11.01
N THR A 5 -21.22 -15.80 -9.98
CA THR A 5 -21.16 -14.36 -10.14
C THR A 5 -19.69 -13.96 -10.23
N ARG A 6 -19.03 -14.33 -11.31
CA ARG A 6 -17.80 -13.69 -11.74
C ARG A 6 -18.17 -12.27 -12.13
N ILE A 7 -17.93 -11.34 -11.24
CA ILE A 7 -17.90 -9.92 -11.56
C ILE A 7 -16.65 -9.71 -12.42
N HIS A 8 -16.75 -10.02 -13.69
CA HIS A 8 -15.89 -9.46 -14.71
C HIS A 8 -16.29 -7.99 -14.84
N SER A 9 -15.75 -7.14 -13.95
CA SER A 9 -15.64 -5.73 -14.27
C SER A 9 -14.74 -5.65 -15.50
N GLU A 10 -15.30 -5.39 -16.67
CA GLU A 10 -14.56 -5.11 -17.91
C GLU A 10 -13.66 -3.85 -17.75
N ALA A 11 -13.87 -3.07 -16.71
CA ALA A 11 -13.03 -1.97 -16.31
C ALA A 11 -11.94 -2.45 -15.34
N GLY A 12 -10.72 -2.53 -15.80
CA GLY A 12 -9.55 -2.79 -14.94
C GLY A 12 -9.47 -1.79 -13.77
N PRO A 13 -8.54 -2.00 -12.79
CA PRO A 13 -8.42 -1.18 -11.58
C PRO A 13 -8.38 0.34 -11.81
N ARG A 14 -8.00 0.77 -13.02
CA ARG A 14 -7.93 2.20 -13.43
C ARG A 14 -9.28 2.91 -13.46
N TYR A 15 -10.39 2.17 -13.50
CA TYR A 15 -11.72 2.72 -13.70
C TYR A 15 -12.69 2.38 -12.56
N LEU A 16 -12.19 1.77 -11.48
CA LEU A 16 -13.02 1.44 -10.33
C LEU A 16 -13.62 2.71 -9.71
N ASP A 17 -14.91 2.68 -9.46
CA ASP A 17 -15.60 3.72 -8.70
C ASP A 17 -15.32 3.58 -7.18
N ARG A 18 -15.88 4.49 -6.39
CA ARG A 18 -15.68 4.52 -4.94
C ARG A 18 -16.13 3.22 -4.26
N GLU A 19 -17.27 2.66 -4.66
CA GLU A 19 -17.81 1.43 -4.05
C GLU A 19 -16.96 0.22 -4.40
N ALA A 20 -16.51 0.12 -5.65
CA ALA A 20 -15.62 -0.94 -6.09
C ALA A 20 -14.25 -0.84 -5.40
N LEU A 21 -13.71 0.37 -5.22
CA LEU A 21 -12.48 0.62 -4.49
C LEU A 21 -12.59 0.25 -3.01
N ALA A 22 -13.74 0.54 -2.37
CA ALA A 22 -13.99 0.16 -0.98
C ALA A 22 -13.98 -1.36 -0.75
N ARG A 23 -14.26 -2.15 -1.79
CA ARG A 23 -14.14 -3.61 -1.78
C ARG A 23 -12.74 -4.08 -2.19
N ALA A 24 -12.15 -3.46 -3.21
CA ALA A 24 -10.89 -3.90 -3.80
C ALA A 24 -9.69 -3.66 -2.87
N LEU A 25 -9.64 -2.52 -2.17
CA LEU A 25 -8.51 -2.20 -1.28
C LEU A 25 -8.36 -3.19 -0.11
N PRO A 26 -9.43 -3.56 0.63
CA PRO A 26 -9.30 -4.61 1.65
C PRO A 26 -8.97 -5.98 1.06
N ALA A 27 -9.54 -6.34 -0.10
CA ALA A 27 -9.26 -7.61 -0.77
C ALA A 27 -7.78 -7.71 -1.17
N SER A 28 -7.23 -6.68 -1.83
CA SER A 28 -5.81 -6.61 -2.18
C SER A 28 -4.91 -6.69 -0.94
N ARG A 29 -5.29 -6.04 0.17
CA ARG A 29 -4.54 -6.13 1.43
C ARG A 29 -4.58 -7.55 1.99
N ALA A 30 -5.72 -8.23 1.93
CA ALA A 30 -5.84 -9.63 2.37
C ALA A 30 -4.94 -10.55 1.54
N ASP A 31 -4.89 -10.36 0.22
CA ASP A 31 -4.00 -11.12 -0.68
C ASP A 31 -2.52 -10.88 -0.35
N THR A 32 -2.13 -9.61 -0.11
CA THR A 32 -0.79 -9.25 0.35
C THR A 32 -0.40 -9.99 1.63
N LEU A 33 -1.27 -9.98 2.63
CA LEU A 33 -1.00 -10.65 3.91
C LEU A 33 -0.97 -12.17 3.80
N THR A 34 -1.81 -12.74 2.92
CA THR A 34 -1.80 -14.18 2.62
C THR A 34 -0.48 -14.56 1.94
N THR A 35 -0.03 -13.80 0.97
CA THR A 35 1.26 -14.00 0.30
C THR A 35 2.42 -13.88 1.29
N PHE A 36 2.41 -12.86 2.15
CA PHE A 36 3.45 -12.68 3.17
C PHE A 36 3.49 -13.85 4.16
N ALA A 37 2.34 -14.40 4.55
CA ALA A 37 2.29 -15.57 5.43
C ALA A 37 2.97 -16.82 4.83
N LEU A 38 2.98 -16.95 3.49
CA LEU A 38 3.74 -18.03 2.83
C LEU A 38 5.25 -17.82 2.97
N PHE A 39 5.72 -16.57 2.89
CA PHE A 39 7.15 -16.29 3.16
C PHE A 39 7.53 -16.62 4.60
N GLU A 40 6.69 -16.32 5.57
CA GLU A 40 6.95 -16.68 6.98
C GLU A 40 7.05 -18.18 7.20
N GLN A 41 6.29 -18.97 6.45
CA GLN A 41 6.33 -20.44 6.55
C GLN A 41 7.61 -21.05 5.96
N VAL A 42 8.17 -20.46 4.90
CA VAL A 42 9.27 -21.08 4.13
C VAL A 42 10.62 -20.40 4.33
N LEU A 43 10.65 -19.16 4.83
CA LEU A 43 11.88 -18.39 5.03
C LEU A 43 12.13 -18.18 6.54
N PRO A 44 13.12 -18.89 7.13
CA PRO A 44 13.50 -18.65 8.51
C PRO A 44 13.87 -17.18 8.74
N GLN A 45 13.18 -16.52 9.66
CA GLN A 45 13.39 -15.12 10.03
C GLN A 45 13.20 -14.14 8.85
N LEU A 46 12.50 -14.53 7.78
CA LEU A 46 12.29 -13.73 6.57
C LEU A 46 13.59 -13.28 5.89
N VAL A 47 14.66 -14.05 6.04
CA VAL A 47 15.96 -13.71 5.47
C VAL A 47 16.03 -14.17 4.01
N VAL A 48 16.37 -13.26 3.12
CA VAL A 48 16.69 -13.52 1.71
C VAL A 48 18.08 -12.99 1.38
N PRO A 49 18.80 -13.58 0.40
CA PRO A 49 20.09 -13.07 -0.01
C PRO A 49 19.97 -11.66 -0.59
N GLN A 50 21.00 -10.83 -0.35
CA GLN A 50 21.08 -9.50 -0.95
C GLN A 50 21.40 -9.63 -2.43
N ARG A 51 20.44 -9.29 -3.28
CA ARG A 51 20.52 -9.33 -4.75
C ARG A 51 19.73 -8.17 -5.34
N ALA A 52 20.14 -7.71 -6.52
CA ALA A 52 19.50 -6.60 -7.21
C ALA A 52 18.01 -6.83 -7.52
N GLU A 53 17.60 -8.09 -7.70
CA GLU A 53 16.24 -8.48 -8.08
C GLU A 53 15.33 -8.72 -6.87
N LEU A 54 15.86 -8.67 -5.65
CA LEU A 54 15.12 -8.99 -4.43
C LEU A 54 15.02 -7.79 -3.49
N ASN A 55 14.04 -7.83 -2.63
CA ASN A 55 13.97 -7.03 -1.42
C ASN A 55 13.70 -7.93 -0.21
N PRO A 56 14.06 -7.52 1.01
CA PRO A 56 13.62 -8.23 2.20
C PRO A 56 12.09 -8.27 2.26
N PRO A 57 11.45 -9.44 2.46
CA PRO A 57 9.99 -9.54 2.48
C PRO A 57 9.32 -8.61 3.49
N LEU A 58 9.94 -8.42 4.66
CA LEU A 58 9.45 -7.50 5.68
C LEU A 58 9.52 -6.03 5.24
N TRP A 59 10.56 -5.67 4.47
CA TRP A 59 10.64 -4.34 3.87
C TRP A 59 9.53 -4.11 2.86
N GLU A 60 9.29 -5.08 1.97
CA GLU A 60 8.20 -5.02 0.97
C GLU A 60 6.85 -4.83 1.64
N LEU A 61 6.57 -5.60 2.69
CA LEU A 61 5.32 -5.48 3.42
C LEU A 61 5.11 -4.08 3.98
N GLY A 62 6.12 -3.51 4.62
CA GLY A 62 6.05 -2.15 5.17
C GLY A 62 5.96 -1.08 4.08
N HIS A 63 6.69 -1.27 2.97
CA HIS A 63 6.69 -0.35 1.84
C HIS A 63 5.31 -0.23 1.16
N ILE A 64 4.60 -1.34 0.97
CA ILE A 64 3.24 -1.34 0.42
C ILE A 64 2.31 -0.45 1.27
N GLY A 65 2.33 -0.60 2.59
CA GLY A 65 1.53 0.24 3.47
C GLY A 65 1.95 1.70 3.47
N TRP A 66 3.27 1.94 3.54
CA TRP A 66 3.83 3.29 3.46
C TRP A 66 3.47 3.99 2.16
N PHE A 67 3.55 3.32 1.00
CA PHE A 67 3.18 3.87 -0.30
C PHE A 67 1.72 4.31 -0.34
N GLN A 68 0.81 3.45 0.11
CA GLN A 68 -0.62 3.78 0.19
C GLN A 68 -0.85 5.01 1.08
N GLU A 69 -0.24 5.06 2.25
CA GLU A 69 -0.37 6.17 3.19
C GLU A 69 0.23 7.47 2.64
N TRP A 70 1.40 7.40 1.99
CA TRP A 70 2.11 8.54 1.39
C TRP A 70 1.25 9.26 0.36
N TRP A 71 0.60 8.52 -0.53
CA TRP A 71 -0.19 9.10 -1.62
C TRP A 71 -1.62 9.44 -1.22
N LEU A 72 -2.16 8.87 -0.17
CA LEU A 72 -3.53 9.08 0.28
C LEU A 72 -3.61 9.88 1.58
N ALA A 73 -3.45 9.24 2.74
CA ALA A 73 -3.73 9.87 4.03
C ALA A 73 -2.79 11.03 4.35
N ARG A 74 -1.55 10.97 3.90
CA ARG A 74 -0.52 11.99 4.14
C ARG A 74 -0.45 13.05 3.04
N ASN A 75 -1.14 12.86 1.93
CA ASN A 75 -1.11 13.78 0.80
C ASN A 75 -2.23 14.83 0.89
N PRO A 76 -1.91 16.11 1.18
CA PRO A 76 -2.93 17.16 1.23
C PRO A 76 -3.55 17.45 -0.15
N GLN A 77 -2.88 17.07 -1.23
CA GLN A 77 -3.34 17.25 -2.60
C GLN A 77 -3.92 15.96 -3.22
N ARG A 78 -4.30 14.96 -2.42
CA ARG A 78 -4.79 13.66 -2.92
C ARG A 78 -5.99 13.75 -3.87
N LEU A 79 -6.78 14.82 -3.79
CA LEU A 79 -7.95 15.01 -4.65
C LEU A 79 -7.64 15.66 -6.00
N LEU A 80 -6.41 16.06 -6.24
CA LEU A 80 -5.96 16.67 -7.50
C LEU A 80 -5.49 15.61 -8.53
N GLY A 81 -5.49 14.34 -8.17
CA GLY A 81 -5.09 13.26 -9.06
C GLY A 81 -3.69 13.48 -9.65
N ALA A 82 -3.57 13.31 -10.95
CA ALA A 82 -2.29 13.48 -11.66
C ALA A 82 -1.74 14.92 -11.63
N ALA A 83 -2.55 15.91 -11.26
CA ALA A 83 -2.11 17.30 -11.11
C ALA A 83 -1.51 17.61 -9.74
N ALA A 84 -1.52 16.65 -8.80
CA ALA A 84 -0.89 16.82 -7.49
C ALA A 84 0.63 17.00 -7.63
N ASP A 85 1.19 17.97 -6.89
CA ASP A 85 2.63 18.13 -6.79
C ASP A 85 3.24 16.94 -6.03
N PRO A 86 4.12 16.12 -6.66
CA PRO A 86 4.74 14.99 -6.00
C PRO A 86 5.64 15.39 -4.83
N LEU A 87 6.10 16.63 -4.80
CA LEU A 87 7.00 17.18 -3.78
C LEU A 87 6.26 17.93 -2.67
N VAL A 88 4.93 18.02 -2.72
CA VAL A 88 4.18 18.67 -1.64
C VAL A 88 4.49 18.02 -0.30
N ALA A 89 4.64 18.84 0.74
CA ALA A 89 4.94 18.37 2.08
C ALA A 89 3.86 17.37 2.58
N ARG A 90 4.30 16.24 3.10
CA ARG A 90 3.42 15.19 3.63
C ARG A 90 3.13 15.43 5.11
N THR A 91 1.91 15.10 5.53
CA THR A 91 1.58 15.07 6.96
C THR A 91 2.21 13.86 7.65
N LEU A 92 2.08 13.78 8.98
CA LEU A 92 2.60 12.66 9.75
C LEU A 92 1.88 11.36 9.39
N GLY A 93 2.64 10.28 9.31
CA GLY A 93 2.13 8.93 9.09
C GLY A 93 1.79 8.20 10.39
N VAL A 94 1.27 6.98 10.26
CA VAL A 94 0.99 6.07 11.37
C VAL A 94 2.28 5.77 12.15
N ARG A 95 3.37 5.51 11.45
CA ARG A 95 4.69 5.27 12.05
C ARG A 95 5.59 6.49 11.90
N ALA A 96 6.11 6.99 13.00
CA ALA A 96 7.16 8.00 12.96
C ALA A 96 8.43 7.42 12.32
N GLY A 97 9.08 8.21 11.45
CA GLY A 97 10.31 7.80 10.77
C GLY A 97 10.14 6.79 9.62
N ALA A 98 8.91 6.45 9.23
CA ALA A 98 8.65 5.49 8.15
C ALA A 98 9.30 5.88 6.81
N ASP A 99 9.47 7.17 6.53
CA ASP A 99 10.09 7.65 5.30
C ASP A 99 11.56 7.22 5.18
N ALA A 100 12.27 7.21 6.30
CA ALA A 100 13.66 6.73 6.36
C ALA A 100 13.80 5.21 6.20
N LEU A 101 12.70 4.47 6.38
CA LEU A 101 12.66 3.02 6.20
C LEU A 101 12.18 2.63 4.80
N TYR A 102 11.13 3.28 4.30
CA TYR A 102 10.35 2.74 3.19
C TYR A 102 10.30 3.62 1.93
N ASN A 103 10.80 4.86 1.97
CA ASN A 103 10.82 5.69 0.76
C ASN A 103 11.86 5.16 -0.24
N SER A 104 11.42 4.38 -1.21
CA SER A 104 12.29 3.75 -2.21
C SER A 104 13.07 4.74 -3.08
N SER A 105 12.65 6.01 -3.13
CA SER A 105 13.37 7.07 -3.84
C SER A 105 14.53 7.66 -3.02
N ALA A 106 14.52 7.47 -1.71
CA ALA A 106 15.52 8.02 -0.79
C ALA A 106 16.34 6.94 -0.07
N VAL A 107 15.80 5.73 0.09
CA VAL A 107 16.44 4.59 0.74
C VAL A 107 17.16 3.75 -0.31
N PRO A 108 18.51 3.73 -0.33
CA PRO A 108 19.26 2.92 -1.28
C PRO A 108 18.87 1.45 -1.19
N HIS A 109 18.77 0.78 -2.34
CA HIS A 109 18.40 -0.63 -2.40
C HIS A 109 19.26 -1.51 -1.48
N ASP A 110 20.57 -1.35 -1.55
CA ASP A 110 21.52 -2.17 -0.80
C ASP A 110 21.41 -2.03 0.72
N SER A 111 20.89 -0.89 1.21
CA SER A 111 20.74 -0.63 2.64
C SER A 111 19.53 -1.34 3.25
N ARG A 112 18.57 -1.80 2.46
CA ARG A 112 17.30 -2.37 2.93
C ARG A 112 17.45 -3.59 3.83
N TRP A 113 18.53 -4.36 3.67
CA TRP A 113 18.85 -5.52 4.53
C TRP A 113 19.36 -5.16 5.92
N ALA A 114 19.87 -3.93 6.10
CA ALA A 114 20.44 -3.45 7.36
C ALA A 114 19.53 -2.45 8.10
N LEU A 115 18.35 -2.15 7.57
CA LEU A 115 17.43 -1.21 8.22
C LEU A 115 16.84 -1.79 9.51
N PRO A 116 16.63 -0.98 10.54
CA PRO A 116 15.99 -1.37 11.77
C PRO A 116 14.46 -1.45 11.56
N LEU A 117 14.02 -2.41 10.75
CA LEU A 117 12.60 -2.59 10.44
C LEU A 117 11.81 -3.02 11.68
N PRO A 118 10.57 -2.56 11.85
CA PRO A 118 9.66 -3.14 12.83
C PRO A 118 9.44 -4.62 12.52
N ASP A 119 9.12 -5.41 13.53
CA ASP A 119 8.79 -6.83 13.33
C ASP A 119 7.49 -7.02 12.52
N ALA A 120 7.20 -8.26 12.13
CA ALA A 120 6.04 -8.58 11.31
C ALA A 120 4.72 -8.22 12.00
N ALA A 121 4.62 -8.36 13.33
CA ALA A 121 3.40 -8.01 14.06
C ALA A 121 3.16 -6.51 14.07
N ALA A 122 4.20 -5.72 14.37
CA ALA A 122 4.13 -4.26 14.32
C ALA A 122 3.85 -3.74 12.90
N THR A 123 4.48 -4.34 11.88
CA THR A 123 4.22 -3.98 10.49
C THR A 123 2.77 -4.26 10.09
N ARG A 124 2.20 -5.41 10.48
CA ARG A 124 0.77 -5.71 10.25
C ARG A 124 -0.15 -4.71 10.94
N ALA A 125 0.17 -4.29 12.16
CA ALA A 125 -0.59 -3.28 12.88
C ALA A 125 -0.58 -1.92 12.14
N ASP A 126 0.57 -1.50 11.62
CA ASP A 126 0.68 -0.31 10.80
C ASP A 126 -0.17 -0.41 9.53
N LEU A 127 -0.09 -1.55 8.82
CA LEU A 127 -0.88 -1.80 7.62
C LEU A 127 -2.39 -1.75 7.88
N ALA A 128 -2.84 -2.27 9.01
CA ALA A 128 -4.25 -2.22 9.40
C ALA A 128 -4.71 -0.78 9.65
N ALA A 129 -3.92 0.00 10.39
CA ALA A 129 -4.22 1.40 10.67
C ALA A 129 -4.21 2.27 9.39
N GLN A 130 -3.25 2.04 8.50
CA GLN A 130 -3.14 2.73 7.22
C GLN A 130 -4.34 2.43 6.31
N LEU A 131 -4.78 1.17 6.24
CA LEU A 131 -5.95 0.78 5.48
C LEU A 131 -7.23 1.40 6.06
N SER A 132 -7.41 1.38 7.38
CA SER A 132 -8.57 2.01 8.04
C SER A 132 -8.68 3.49 7.67
N ARG A 133 -7.60 4.25 7.82
CA ARG A 133 -7.57 5.67 7.42
C ARG A 133 -7.87 5.88 5.94
N THR A 134 -7.36 4.99 5.08
CA THR A 134 -7.62 5.06 3.64
C THR A 134 -9.11 4.86 3.33
N LEU A 135 -9.76 3.91 3.98
CA LEU A 135 -11.19 3.63 3.76
C LEU A 135 -12.08 4.76 4.33
N GLU A 136 -11.72 5.35 5.47
CA GLU A 136 -12.39 6.53 6.01
C GLU A 136 -12.34 7.70 5.01
N LEU A 137 -11.15 7.99 4.47
CA LEU A 137 -10.99 9.04 3.46
C LEU A 137 -11.73 8.73 2.15
N LEU A 138 -11.79 7.46 1.76
CA LEU A 138 -12.50 7.03 0.56
C LEU A 138 -14.02 7.21 0.70
N ALA A 139 -14.57 6.96 1.90
CA ALA A 139 -15.99 7.12 2.16
C ALA A 139 -16.48 8.55 1.88
N ASP A 140 -15.65 9.54 2.18
CA ASP A 140 -15.92 10.97 1.99
C ASP A 140 -15.38 11.53 0.66
N ALA A 141 -14.68 10.71 -0.14
CA ALA A 141 -14.08 11.17 -1.38
C ALA A 141 -15.16 11.50 -2.44
N PRO A 142 -15.03 12.63 -3.15
CA PRO A 142 -15.88 12.89 -4.31
C PRO A 142 -15.75 11.80 -5.37
N GLN A 143 -16.81 11.58 -6.13
CA GLN A 143 -16.73 10.77 -7.36
C GLN A 143 -15.99 11.59 -8.42
N GLY A 144 -15.14 10.90 -9.18
CA GLY A 144 -14.39 11.52 -10.27
C GLY A 144 -12.96 10.98 -10.36
N ASP A 145 -12.40 11.10 -11.54
CA ASP A 145 -11.12 10.46 -11.85
C ASP A 145 -9.96 11.02 -11.01
N ASP A 146 -9.90 12.34 -10.84
CA ASP A 146 -8.85 12.96 -10.04
C ASP A 146 -8.96 12.60 -8.56
N ALA A 147 -10.17 12.65 -7.98
CA ALA A 147 -10.40 12.32 -6.59
C ALA A 147 -10.11 10.85 -6.26
N LEU A 148 -10.31 9.93 -7.21
CA LEU A 148 -10.09 8.50 -7.05
C LEU A 148 -8.73 8.01 -7.58
N TYR A 149 -7.94 8.89 -8.18
CA TYR A 149 -6.68 8.55 -8.84
C TYR A 149 -5.71 7.77 -7.94
N PHE A 150 -5.38 8.29 -6.76
CA PHE A 150 -4.40 7.65 -5.89
C PHE A 150 -4.93 6.38 -5.22
N TYR A 151 -6.24 6.24 -5.01
CA TYR A 151 -6.84 4.99 -4.54
C TYR A 151 -6.68 3.89 -5.58
N ARG A 152 -6.92 4.19 -6.85
CA ARG A 152 -6.69 3.28 -7.98
C ARG A 152 -5.21 2.96 -8.11
N TRP A 153 -4.35 3.96 -7.99
CA TRP A 153 -2.90 3.77 -8.09
C TRP A 153 -2.36 2.85 -7.00
N SER A 154 -2.88 2.93 -5.78
CA SER A 154 -2.49 2.04 -4.68
C SER A 154 -2.80 0.56 -4.94
N LEU A 155 -3.75 0.23 -5.83
CA LEU A 155 -4.03 -1.15 -6.23
C LEU A 155 -3.01 -1.73 -7.22
N PHE A 156 -2.23 -0.87 -7.89
CA PHE A 156 -1.19 -1.31 -8.82
C PHE A 156 0.17 -1.51 -8.15
N HIS A 157 0.31 -1.01 -6.96
CA HIS A 157 1.56 -1.07 -6.19
C HIS A 157 1.60 -2.30 -5.30
#